data_8af12adb58cb1765f45573374bffec0a
#
_entry.id   8af12adb58cb1765f45573374bffec0a
#
_cell.length_a   1.000
_cell.length_b   1.000
_cell.length_c   1.000
_cell.angle_alpha   90.00
_cell.angle_beta   90.00
_cell.angle_gamma   90.00
#
_symmetry.space_group_name_H-M   'P 1'
#
loop_
_entity.id
_entity.type
_entity.pdbx_description
1 polymer ?
#
loop_
_entity_poly.entity_id
_entity_poly.type
_entity_poly.pdbx_seq_one_letter_code
_entity_poly.pdbx_strand_id
1 'polypeptide(L)'
;MHAKKLDKIATAVLYSIAGIIVAILASLILYILVRGLPHISWSFLTGKSSSYQAGGGIGIQLYNSFFLLVITLIISVPLSMGAGIFLAEYAKKGPVTNFVRTCIEILSSLPSVVVGLFGYLIFVVQFEYGFSIISGALALTVFNLPQMTRNVEDSLKHVHHTQREAGLALGISRWETVVHVVIPEALSGIVTGVVLASGRIFGEAAALIYTAGQSAPALDWSNWNILSVTSPISIFRQAETLAVHIWKVNSEGTIPDGTIVSAGSAAVLLIFILIFNFGARKLGSYLHKKLTAA
;
A
#
# COMPACT_ATOMS: atom_id res chain seq x y z
N MET A 1 15.03 -29.83 36.25
CA MET A 1 13.63 -30.19 35.89
C MET A 1 12.69 -28.98 35.85
N HIS A 2 12.83 -27.96 36.70
CA HIS A 2 11.97 -26.75 36.71
C HIS A 2 12.07 -25.90 35.44
N ALA A 3 13.26 -25.69 34.88
CA ALA A 3 13.45 -24.88 33.68
C ALA A 3 12.67 -25.40 32.46
N LYS A 4 12.70 -26.72 32.21
CA LYS A 4 11.94 -27.39 31.12
C LYS A 4 10.41 -27.29 31.29
N LYS A 5 9.92 -27.26 32.53
CA LYS A 5 8.46 -27.12 32.82
C LYS A 5 8.05 -25.66 32.59
N LEU A 6 8.86 -24.68 33.04
CA LEU A 6 8.63 -23.26 32.82
C LEU A 6 8.67 -22.91 31.31
N ASP A 7 9.61 -23.47 30.58
CA ASP A 7 9.70 -23.30 29.13
C ASP A 7 8.46 -23.83 28.39
N LYS A 8 7.98 -25.02 28.74
CA LYS A 8 6.72 -25.57 28.18
C LYS A 8 5.50 -24.71 28.50
N ILE A 9 5.41 -24.18 29.73
CA ILE A 9 4.30 -23.29 30.12
C ILE A 9 4.40 -21.98 29.34
N ALA A 10 5.58 -21.37 29.28
CA ALA A 10 5.81 -20.14 28.51
C ALA A 10 5.46 -20.33 27.03
N THR A 11 5.93 -21.43 26.43
CA THR A 11 5.61 -21.80 25.05
C THR A 11 4.10 -21.98 24.84
N ALA A 12 3.42 -22.69 25.74
CA ALA A 12 1.97 -22.88 25.65
C ALA A 12 1.20 -21.55 25.76
N VAL A 13 1.62 -20.65 26.64
CA VAL A 13 1.04 -19.30 26.79
C VAL A 13 1.24 -18.49 25.50
N LEU A 14 2.45 -18.48 24.92
CA LEU A 14 2.73 -17.77 23.69
C LEU A 14 1.89 -18.31 22.51
N TYR A 15 1.78 -19.64 22.35
CA TYR A 15 0.90 -20.23 21.34
C TYR A 15 -0.58 -19.90 21.57
N SER A 16 -1.03 -19.87 22.83
CA SER A 16 -2.42 -19.49 23.15
C SER A 16 -2.70 -18.02 22.78
N ILE A 17 -1.79 -17.11 23.11
CA ILE A 17 -1.91 -15.70 22.73
C ILE A 17 -1.91 -15.55 21.20
N ALA A 18 -0.98 -16.20 20.51
CA ALA A 18 -0.94 -16.19 19.05
C ALA A 18 -2.24 -16.77 18.45
N GLY A 19 -2.74 -17.88 18.99
CA GLY A 19 -4.01 -18.47 18.57
C GLY A 19 -5.21 -17.56 18.76
N ILE A 20 -5.30 -16.84 19.87
CA ILE A 20 -6.36 -15.85 20.12
C ILE A 20 -6.29 -14.71 19.10
N ILE A 21 -5.10 -14.16 18.83
CA ILE A 21 -4.93 -13.08 17.84
C ILE A 21 -5.38 -13.56 16.47
N VAL A 22 -4.95 -14.74 16.04
CA VAL A 22 -5.34 -15.32 14.73
C VAL A 22 -6.85 -15.54 14.68
N ALA A 23 -7.46 -16.05 15.77
CA ALA A 23 -8.90 -16.28 15.84
C ALA A 23 -9.69 -14.96 15.73
N ILE A 24 -9.26 -13.90 16.40
CA ILE A 24 -9.87 -12.57 16.29
C ILE A 24 -9.78 -12.05 14.86
N LEU A 25 -8.59 -12.09 14.24
CA LEU A 25 -8.43 -11.65 12.85
C LEU A 25 -9.26 -12.47 11.87
N ALA A 26 -9.28 -13.78 12.02
CA ALA A 26 -10.08 -14.68 11.19
C ALA A 26 -11.58 -14.41 11.36
N SER A 27 -12.05 -14.14 12.58
CA SER A 27 -13.46 -13.83 12.85
C SER A 27 -13.87 -12.48 12.23
N LEU A 28 -13.01 -11.47 12.25
CA LEU A 28 -13.26 -10.18 11.59
C LEU A 28 -13.34 -10.33 10.07
N ILE A 29 -12.40 -11.05 9.47
CA ILE A 29 -12.40 -11.34 8.04
C ILE A 29 -13.68 -12.08 7.64
N LEU A 30 -14.01 -13.14 8.39
CA LEU A 30 -15.21 -13.93 8.13
C LEU A 30 -16.49 -13.11 8.28
N TYR A 31 -16.57 -12.25 9.30
CA TYR A 31 -17.69 -11.35 9.52
C TYR A 31 -17.92 -10.41 8.34
N ILE A 32 -16.83 -9.77 7.82
CA ILE A 32 -16.90 -8.88 6.65
C ILE A 32 -17.38 -9.65 5.42
N LEU A 33 -16.80 -10.86 5.18
CA LEU A 33 -17.17 -11.68 4.03
C LEU A 33 -18.62 -12.17 4.10
N VAL A 34 -19.05 -12.70 5.23
CA VAL A 34 -20.42 -13.22 5.40
C VAL A 34 -21.46 -12.11 5.22
N ARG A 35 -21.17 -10.92 5.71
CA ARG A 35 -22.08 -9.77 5.54
C ARG A 35 -22.04 -9.15 4.15
N GLY A 36 -20.88 -9.12 3.49
CA GLY A 36 -20.71 -8.41 2.22
C GLY A 36 -20.96 -9.26 0.99
N LEU A 37 -20.56 -10.56 0.97
CA LEU A 37 -20.66 -11.43 -0.20
C LEU A 37 -22.08 -11.52 -0.82
N PRO A 38 -23.17 -11.62 -0.04
CA PRO A 38 -24.52 -11.71 -0.61
C PRO A 38 -24.92 -10.49 -1.44
N HIS A 39 -24.25 -9.35 -1.24
CA HIS A 39 -24.59 -8.08 -1.90
C HIS A 39 -23.68 -7.79 -3.11
N ILE A 40 -22.70 -8.65 -3.40
CA ILE A 40 -21.81 -8.51 -4.55
C ILE A 40 -22.52 -9.08 -5.78
N SER A 41 -22.94 -8.19 -6.67
CA SER A 41 -23.45 -8.52 -8.00
C SER A 41 -22.59 -7.87 -9.08
N TRP A 42 -22.74 -8.31 -10.32
CA TRP A 42 -22.03 -7.66 -11.44
C TRP A 42 -22.44 -6.20 -11.60
N SER A 43 -23.73 -5.90 -11.42
CA SER A 43 -24.25 -4.53 -11.42
C SER A 43 -23.67 -3.68 -10.28
N PHE A 44 -23.45 -4.25 -9.11
CA PHE A 44 -22.78 -3.56 -8.00
C PHE A 44 -21.32 -3.23 -8.33
N LEU A 45 -20.57 -4.18 -8.91
CA LEU A 45 -19.15 -3.99 -9.24
C LEU A 45 -18.91 -2.99 -10.36
N THR A 46 -19.81 -2.88 -11.34
CA THR A 46 -19.65 -2.04 -12.54
C THR A 46 -20.54 -0.81 -12.54
N GLY A 47 -21.53 -0.75 -11.65
CA GLY A 47 -22.51 0.33 -11.57
C GLY A 47 -21.90 1.64 -11.07
N LYS A 48 -22.65 2.72 -11.34
CA LYS A 48 -22.33 4.05 -10.81
C LYS A 48 -22.76 4.14 -9.34
N SER A 49 -21.96 4.83 -8.54
CA SER A 49 -22.32 5.11 -7.15
C SER A 49 -23.50 6.11 -7.09
N SER A 50 -24.37 5.94 -6.11
CA SER A 50 -25.42 6.89 -5.78
C SER A 50 -25.15 7.49 -4.41
N SER A 51 -25.41 8.79 -4.25
CA SER A 51 -25.28 9.47 -2.96
C SER A 51 -26.60 9.61 -2.20
N TYR A 52 -27.73 9.36 -2.87
CA TYR A 52 -29.07 9.61 -2.30
C TYR A 52 -30.10 8.51 -2.59
N GLN A 53 -29.82 7.61 -3.53
CA GLN A 53 -30.74 6.55 -3.95
C GLN A 53 -30.17 5.18 -3.62
N ALA A 54 -31.03 4.24 -3.28
CA ALA A 54 -30.64 2.85 -3.07
C ALA A 54 -30.16 2.19 -4.38
N GLY A 55 -29.33 1.15 -4.27
CA GLY A 55 -28.86 0.36 -5.41
C GLY A 55 -27.63 0.90 -6.12
N GLY A 56 -26.85 1.79 -5.49
CA GLY A 56 -25.59 2.31 -6.04
C GLY A 56 -24.51 1.23 -6.22
N GLY A 57 -23.71 1.34 -7.30
CA GLY A 57 -22.54 0.50 -7.54
C GLY A 57 -21.24 1.17 -7.09
N ILE A 58 -20.12 0.45 -7.24
CA ILE A 58 -18.78 0.87 -6.79
C ILE A 58 -17.74 0.89 -7.92
N GLY A 59 -18.17 0.82 -9.19
CA GLY A 59 -17.27 0.63 -10.33
C GLY A 59 -16.22 1.74 -10.46
N ILE A 60 -16.62 3.00 -10.29
CA ILE A 60 -15.71 4.14 -10.37
C ILE A 60 -14.74 4.16 -9.18
N GLN A 61 -15.21 3.87 -7.97
CA GLN A 61 -14.38 3.83 -6.76
C GLN A 61 -13.35 2.70 -6.82
N LEU A 62 -13.74 1.55 -7.34
CA LEU A 62 -12.83 0.42 -7.55
C LEU A 62 -11.74 0.78 -8.57
N TYR A 63 -12.13 1.39 -9.69
CA TYR A 63 -11.19 1.89 -10.70
C TYR A 63 -10.24 2.94 -10.10
N ASN A 64 -10.77 3.91 -9.36
CA ASN A 64 -9.97 4.96 -8.73
C ASN A 64 -8.96 4.39 -7.72
N SER A 65 -9.36 3.40 -6.92
CA SER A 65 -8.47 2.74 -5.96
C SER A 65 -7.28 2.08 -6.66
N PHE A 66 -7.56 1.37 -7.77
CA PHE A 66 -6.51 0.73 -8.55
C PHE A 66 -5.62 1.75 -9.25
N PHE A 67 -6.20 2.77 -9.89
CA PHE A 67 -5.46 3.80 -10.60
C PHE A 67 -4.55 4.60 -9.66
N LEU A 68 -5.08 5.01 -8.50
CA LEU A 68 -4.31 5.70 -7.46
C LEU A 68 -3.17 4.83 -6.91
N LEU A 69 -3.41 3.53 -6.68
CA LEU A 69 -2.37 2.59 -6.28
C LEU A 69 -1.22 2.57 -7.29
N VAL A 70 -1.54 2.41 -8.58
CA VAL A 70 -0.53 2.32 -9.65
C VAL A 70 0.31 3.60 -9.68
N ILE A 71 -0.33 4.78 -9.68
CA ILE A 71 0.39 6.07 -9.68
C ILE A 71 1.26 6.21 -8.43
N THR A 72 0.73 5.88 -7.26
CA THR A 72 1.50 5.93 -6.00
C THR A 72 2.73 5.01 -6.06
N LEU A 73 2.59 3.78 -6.55
CA LEU A 73 3.70 2.83 -6.65
C LEU A 73 4.74 3.27 -7.69
N ILE A 74 4.32 3.82 -8.84
CA ILE A 74 5.23 4.38 -9.85
C ILE A 74 6.14 5.46 -9.26
N ILE A 75 5.64 6.26 -8.32
CA ILE A 75 6.41 7.31 -7.65
C ILE A 75 7.21 6.75 -6.47
N SER A 76 6.55 6.00 -5.57
CA SER A 76 7.12 5.60 -4.29
C SER A 76 8.17 4.49 -4.41
N VAL A 77 7.99 3.52 -5.33
CA VAL A 77 8.93 2.40 -5.48
C VAL A 77 10.32 2.86 -5.94
N PRO A 78 10.48 3.64 -7.01
CA PRO A 78 11.81 4.10 -7.42
C PRO A 78 12.50 4.96 -6.35
N LEU A 79 11.74 5.85 -5.69
CA LEU A 79 12.28 6.71 -4.63
C LEU A 79 12.75 5.88 -3.43
N SER A 80 11.96 4.93 -2.96
CA SER A 80 12.31 4.07 -1.83
C SER A 80 13.45 3.11 -2.17
N MET A 81 13.49 2.60 -3.41
CA MET A 81 14.61 1.79 -3.91
C MET A 81 15.91 2.58 -3.88
N GLY A 82 15.93 3.78 -4.46
CA GLY A 82 17.12 4.63 -4.46
C GLY A 82 17.60 4.97 -3.05
N ALA A 83 16.69 5.38 -2.17
CA ALA A 83 16.99 5.70 -0.78
C ALA A 83 17.47 4.47 0.01
N GLY A 84 16.81 3.32 -0.13
CA GLY A 84 17.16 2.07 0.54
C GLY A 84 18.54 1.52 0.09
N ILE A 85 18.81 1.55 -1.22
CA ILE A 85 20.12 1.17 -1.77
C ILE A 85 21.22 2.09 -1.22
N PHE A 86 20.97 3.41 -1.22
CA PHE A 86 21.95 4.35 -0.66
C PHE A 86 22.24 4.07 0.81
N LEU A 87 21.21 3.85 1.63
CA LEU A 87 21.34 3.59 3.07
C LEU A 87 21.99 2.23 3.37
N ALA A 88 21.73 1.21 2.55
CA ALA A 88 22.29 -0.12 2.74
C ALA A 88 23.75 -0.23 2.28
N GLU A 89 24.05 0.33 1.11
CA GLU A 89 25.31 0.04 0.40
C GLU A 89 26.32 1.20 0.44
N TYR A 90 25.86 2.46 0.48
CA TYR A 90 26.75 3.63 0.34
C TYR A 90 26.89 4.46 1.61
N ALA A 91 25.85 4.50 2.45
CA ALA A 91 25.87 5.33 3.65
C ALA A 91 26.90 4.85 4.66
N LYS A 92 27.84 5.73 5.02
CA LYS A 92 28.83 5.46 6.08
C LYS A 92 28.14 5.51 7.45
N LYS A 93 28.58 4.65 8.37
CA LYS A 93 28.15 4.75 9.78
C LYS A 93 28.60 6.09 10.35
N GLY A 94 27.66 6.90 10.84
CA GLY A 94 27.97 8.22 11.38
C GLY A 94 26.71 8.98 11.81
N PRO A 95 26.89 10.16 12.44
CA PRO A 95 25.77 10.92 13.02
C PRO A 95 24.74 11.34 11.97
N VAL A 96 25.16 11.68 10.75
CA VAL A 96 24.24 12.08 9.67
C VAL A 96 23.35 10.91 9.25
N THR A 97 23.91 9.72 9.03
CA THR A 97 23.13 8.52 8.66
C THR A 97 22.18 8.11 9.77
N ASN A 98 22.62 8.21 11.04
CA ASN A 98 21.74 7.94 12.17
C ASN A 98 20.61 8.96 12.26
N PHE A 99 20.88 10.23 12.02
CA PHE A 99 19.85 11.27 11.97
C PHE A 99 18.81 10.98 10.87
N VAL A 100 19.23 10.62 9.65
CA VAL A 100 18.32 10.25 8.56
C VAL A 100 17.45 9.06 8.95
N ARG A 101 18.02 8.01 9.58
CA ARG A 101 17.25 6.86 10.05
C ARG A 101 16.24 7.25 11.12
N THR A 102 16.62 8.11 12.06
CA THR A 102 15.68 8.64 13.06
C THR A 102 14.54 9.43 12.41
N CYS A 103 14.83 10.25 11.38
CA CYS A 103 13.79 10.93 10.62
C CYS A 103 12.83 9.94 9.94
N ILE A 104 13.35 8.86 9.33
CA ILE A 104 12.55 7.78 8.73
C ILE A 104 11.65 7.13 9.79
N GLU A 105 12.18 6.85 10.99
CA GLU A 105 11.41 6.27 12.09
C GLU A 105 10.28 7.21 12.58
N ILE A 106 10.57 8.48 12.75
CA ILE A 106 9.58 9.49 13.14
C ILE A 106 8.49 9.60 12.08
N LEU A 107 8.86 9.75 10.81
CA LEU A 107 7.90 9.85 9.70
C LEU A 107 7.01 8.60 9.57
N SER A 108 7.58 7.41 9.80
CA SER A 108 6.81 6.15 9.75
C SER A 108 5.80 5.99 10.88
N SER A 109 5.94 6.75 11.98
CA SER A 109 5.05 6.75 13.14
C SER A 109 3.91 7.77 13.05
N LEU A 110 3.94 8.67 12.05
CA LEU A 110 2.91 9.70 11.92
C LEU A 110 1.53 9.08 11.62
N PRO A 111 0.45 9.55 12.28
CA PRO A 111 -0.92 9.19 11.91
C PRO A 111 -1.23 9.61 10.47
N SER A 112 -1.91 8.77 9.70
CA SER A 112 -2.25 9.05 8.30
C SER A 112 -3.10 10.31 8.11
N VAL A 113 -3.97 10.64 9.08
CA VAL A 113 -4.73 11.89 9.09
C VAL A 113 -3.80 13.12 9.08
N VAL A 114 -2.72 13.09 9.88
CA VAL A 114 -1.74 14.19 9.94
C VAL A 114 -1.03 14.34 8.60
N VAL A 115 -0.62 13.22 8.00
CA VAL A 115 -0.01 13.22 6.65
C VAL A 115 -0.99 13.74 5.60
N GLY A 116 -2.28 13.38 5.72
CA GLY A 116 -3.35 13.89 4.86
C GLY A 116 -3.52 15.41 4.96
N LEU A 117 -3.52 15.95 6.17
CA LEU A 117 -3.62 17.41 6.40
C LEU A 117 -2.39 18.16 5.86
N PHE A 118 -1.18 17.64 6.06
CA PHE A 118 0.01 18.20 5.42
C PHE A 118 -0.05 18.09 3.90
N GLY A 119 -0.50 16.95 3.37
CA GLY A 119 -0.71 16.75 1.95
C GLY A 119 -1.73 17.74 1.36
N TYR A 120 -2.80 18.03 2.10
CA TYR A 120 -3.77 19.08 1.75
C TYR A 120 -3.10 20.45 1.64
N LEU A 121 -2.37 20.87 2.68
CA LEU A 121 -1.73 22.20 2.68
C LEU A 121 -0.71 22.34 1.56
N ILE A 122 0.09 21.31 1.31
CA ILE A 122 1.18 21.36 0.33
C ILE A 122 0.67 21.12 -1.08
N PHE A 123 -0.01 19.98 -1.34
CA PHE A 123 -0.32 19.55 -2.70
C PHE A 123 -1.64 20.16 -3.21
N VAL A 124 -2.67 20.24 -2.35
CA VAL A 124 -3.97 20.74 -2.76
C VAL A 124 -3.98 22.28 -2.80
N VAL A 125 -3.43 22.94 -1.77
CA VAL A 125 -3.47 24.39 -1.62
C VAL A 125 -2.24 25.05 -2.22
N GLN A 126 -1.02 24.75 -1.72
CA GLN A 126 0.20 25.47 -2.09
C GLN A 126 0.64 25.19 -3.54
N PHE A 127 0.54 23.94 -4.00
CA PHE A 127 0.85 23.56 -5.39
C PHE A 127 -0.35 23.72 -6.34
N GLU A 128 -1.51 24.09 -5.79
CA GLU A 128 -2.75 24.33 -6.55
C GLU A 128 -3.23 23.13 -7.39
N TYR A 129 -2.81 21.90 -7.04
CA TYR A 129 -3.30 20.70 -7.74
C TYR A 129 -4.76 20.37 -7.44
N GLY A 130 -5.37 21.05 -6.44
CA GLY A 130 -6.72 20.76 -5.98
C GLY A 130 -6.86 19.36 -5.40
N PHE A 131 -8.09 18.98 -5.05
CA PHE A 131 -8.41 17.58 -4.74
C PHE A 131 -8.25 16.75 -6.00
N SER A 132 -7.26 15.86 -6.03
CA SER A 132 -6.89 15.14 -7.26
C SER A 132 -6.14 13.84 -6.96
N ILE A 133 -6.11 12.96 -7.94
CA ILE A 133 -5.34 11.71 -7.87
C ILE A 133 -3.86 12.00 -7.60
N ILE A 134 -3.29 13.01 -8.23
CA ILE A 134 -1.87 13.36 -8.02
C ILE A 134 -1.61 13.85 -6.60
N SER A 135 -2.49 14.68 -6.03
CA SER A 135 -2.39 15.13 -4.64
C SER A 135 -2.47 13.94 -3.67
N GLY A 136 -3.40 13.01 -3.91
CA GLY A 136 -3.51 11.77 -3.15
C GLY A 136 -2.30 10.86 -3.29
N ALA A 137 -1.82 10.66 -4.52
CA ALA A 137 -0.65 9.81 -4.79
C ALA A 137 0.63 10.36 -4.16
N LEU A 138 0.85 11.68 -4.20
CA LEU A 138 2.00 12.31 -3.54
C LEU A 138 1.91 12.21 -2.02
N ALA A 139 0.74 12.44 -1.42
CA ALA A 139 0.54 12.29 0.01
C ALA A 139 0.77 10.85 0.47
N LEU A 140 0.23 9.86 -0.27
CA LEU A 140 0.49 8.44 0.01
C LEU A 140 1.94 8.04 -0.24
N THR A 141 2.61 8.66 -1.20
CA THR A 141 4.06 8.46 -1.40
C THR A 141 4.82 8.90 -0.16
N VAL A 142 4.60 10.13 0.32
CA VAL A 142 5.24 10.64 1.55
C VAL A 142 4.94 9.72 2.74
N PHE A 143 3.70 9.24 2.88
CA PHE A 143 3.28 8.34 3.94
C PHE A 143 3.97 6.96 3.89
N ASN A 144 4.15 6.39 2.70
CA ASN A 144 4.70 5.04 2.54
C ASN A 144 6.22 5.03 2.35
N LEU A 145 6.82 6.13 1.88
CA LEU A 145 8.24 6.21 1.56
C LEU A 145 9.15 5.77 2.72
N PRO A 146 8.95 6.19 3.99
CA PRO A 146 9.81 5.80 5.09
C PRO A 146 9.81 4.28 5.33
N GLN A 147 8.62 3.67 5.36
CA GLN A 147 8.45 2.23 5.58
C GLN A 147 9.02 1.41 4.42
N MET A 148 8.78 1.84 3.18
CA MET A 148 9.31 1.16 2.00
C MET A 148 10.84 1.28 1.92
N THR A 149 11.41 2.45 2.21
CA THR A 149 12.86 2.65 2.27
C THR A 149 13.51 1.71 3.28
N ARG A 150 12.92 1.58 4.46
CA ARG A 150 13.39 0.65 5.49
C ARG A 150 13.30 -0.80 5.04
N ASN A 151 12.18 -1.21 4.43
CA ASN A 151 12.02 -2.56 3.90
C ASN A 151 13.07 -2.89 2.82
N VAL A 152 13.39 -1.94 1.94
CA VAL A 152 14.44 -2.10 0.93
C VAL A 152 15.81 -2.20 1.60
N GLU A 153 16.14 -1.27 2.52
CA GLU A 153 17.41 -1.28 3.27
C GLU A 153 17.62 -2.62 3.99
N ASP A 154 16.59 -3.10 4.72
CA ASP A 154 16.65 -4.35 5.46
C ASP A 154 16.79 -5.55 4.52
N SER A 155 16.05 -5.60 3.41
CA SER A 155 16.14 -6.67 2.41
C SER A 155 17.54 -6.77 1.81
N LEU A 156 18.15 -5.63 1.46
CA LEU A 156 19.52 -5.60 0.95
C LEU A 156 20.54 -6.04 2.01
N LYS A 157 20.39 -5.62 3.27
CA LYS A 157 21.29 -6.01 4.36
C LYS A 157 21.24 -7.50 4.70
N HIS A 158 20.13 -8.17 4.43
CA HIS A 158 20.00 -9.62 4.64
C HIS A 158 20.81 -10.45 3.62
N VAL A 159 21.23 -9.88 2.51
CA VAL A 159 22.10 -10.56 1.54
C VAL A 159 23.47 -10.80 2.19
N HIS A 160 23.99 -12.02 2.05
CA HIS A 160 25.24 -12.45 2.68
C HIS A 160 26.42 -11.58 2.23
N HIS A 161 27.28 -11.20 3.18
CA HIS A 161 28.46 -10.36 2.89
C HIS A 161 29.42 -11.00 1.88
N THR A 162 29.55 -12.33 1.93
CA THR A 162 30.38 -13.09 1.00
C THR A 162 30.00 -12.94 -0.47
N GLN A 163 28.72 -12.70 -0.77
CA GLN A 163 28.28 -12.46 -2.16
C GLN A 163 28.78 -11.12 -2.69
N ARG A 164 28.80 -10.07 -1.82
CA ARG A 164 29.38 -8.76 -2.16
C ARG A 164 30.88 -8.86 -2.38
N GLU A 165 31.57 -9.57 -1.51
CA GLU A 165 33.03 -9.78 -1.63
C GLU A 165 33.40 -10.58 -2.88
N ALA A 166 32.61 -11.61 -3.22
CA ALA A 166 32.80 -12.37 -4.44
C ALA A 166 32.69 -11.50 -5.70
N GLY A 167 31.65 -10.64 -5.78
CA GLY A 167 31.49 -9.69 -6.88
C GLY A 167 32.69 -8.76 -7.01
N LEU A 168 33.14 -8.16 -5.91
CA LEU A 168 34.29 -7.26 -5.90
C LEU A 168 35.62 -8.00 -6.24
N ALA A 169 35.74 -9.25 -5.79
CA ALA A 169 36.93 -10.08 -6.10
C ALA A 169 37.05 -10.43 -7.59
N LEU A 170 35.94 -10.50 -8.30
CA LEU A 170 35.88 -10.65 -9.76
C LEU A 170 36.21 -9.36 -10.52
N GLY A 171 36.51 -8.25 -9.81
CA GLY A 171 36.89 -6.98 -10.40
C GLY A 171 35.71 -6.13 -10.92
N ILE A 172 34.46 -6.52 -10.66
CA ILE A 172 33.30 -5.72 -11.02
C ILE A 172 33.12 -4.56 -10.03
N SER A 173 32.55 -3.45 -10.52
CA SER A 173 32.34 -2.25 -9.70
C SER A 173 31.33 -2.51 -8.58
N ARG A 174 31.36 -1.65 -7.54
CA ARG A 174 30.39 -1.72 -6.44
C ARG A 174 28.95 -1.60 -6.93
N TRP A 175 28.69 -0.71 -7.89
CA TRP A 175 27.36 -0.53 -8.48
C TRP A 175 26.91 -1.78 -9.25
N GLU A 176 27.76 -2.36 -10.05
CA GLU A 176 27.47 -3.60 -10.79
C GLU A 176 27.23 -4.76 -9.83
N THR A 177 28.00 -4.88 -8.75
CA THR A 177 27.73 -5.87 -7.69
C THR A 177 26.36 -5.67 -7.07
N VAL A 178 25.98 -4.42 -6.78
CA VAL A 178 24.64 -4.11 -6.23
C VAL A 178 23.54 -4.52 -7.20
N VAL A 179 23.65 -4.14 -8.47
CA VAL A 179 22.58 -4.36 -9.47
C VAL A 179 22.48 -5.83 -9.89
N HIS A 180 23.60 -6.53 -10.06
CA HIS A 180 23.59 -7.88 -10.64
C HIS A 180 23.67 -9.01 -9.59
N VAL A 181 24.05 -8.71 -8.35
CA VAL A 181 24.17 -9.72 -7.29
C VAL A 181 23.21 -9.40 -6.14
N VAL A 182 23.32 -8.20 -5.54
CA VAL A 182 22.62 -7.89 -4.28
C VAL A 182 21.12 -7.68 -4.49
N ILE A 183 20.72 -6.89 -5.49
CA ILE A 183 19.29 -6.62 -5.77
C ILE A 183 18.55 -7.91 -6.18
N PRO A 184 19.03 -8.74 -7.11
CA PRO A 184 18.37 -10.01 -7.45
C PRO A 184 18.17 -10.92 -6.24
N GLU A 185 19.14 -11.04 -5.37
CA GLU A 185 19.07 -11.86 -4.15
C GLU A 185 18.07 -11.27 -3.14
N ALA A 186 18.07 -9.94 -2.96
CA ALA A 186 17.13 -9.22 -2.08
C ALA A 186 15.70 -9.13 -2.64
N LEU A 187 15.46 -9.51 -3.90
CA LEU A 187 14.22 -9.22 -4.63
C LEU A 187 12.97 -9.75 -3.90
N SER A 188 13.03 -10.92 -3.29
CA SER A 188 11.90 -11.50 -2.56
C SER A 188 11.47 -10.63 -1.37
N GLY A 189 12.42 -10.07 -0.64
CA GLY A 189 12.17 -9.16 0.48
C GLY A 189 11.63 -7.81 -0.01
N ILE A 190 12.21 -7.26 -1.07
CA ILE A 190 11.76 -6.00 -1.69
C ILE A 190 10.32 -6.12 -2.17
N VAL A 191 10.00 -7.19 -2.93
CA VAL A 191 8.62 -7.44 -3.41
C VAL A 191 7.66 -7.58 -2.23
N THR A 192 8.06 -8.26 -1.15
CA THR A 192 7.22 -8.36 0.05
C THR A 192 6.94 -6.97 0.65
N GLY A 193 7.94 -6.09 0.71
CA GLY A 193 7.76 -4.70 1.13
C GLY A 193 6.78 -3.92 0.26
N VAL A 194 6.89 -4.04 -1.07
CA VAL A 194 5.96 -3.40 -2.03
C VAL A 194 4.53 -3.94 -1.86
N VAL A 195 4.36 -5.25 -1.66
CA VAL A 195 3.05 -5.88 -1.42
C VAL A 195 2.40 -5.36 -0.14
N LEU A 196 3.16 -5.22 0.94
CA LEU A 196 2.65 -4.67 2.21
C LEU A 196 2.24 -3.19 2.06
N ALA A 197 3.07 -2.39 1.37
CA ALA A 197 2.74 -1.01 1.06
C ALA A 197 1.48 -0.89 0.19
N SER A 198 1.32 -1.75 -0.80
CA SER A 198 0.13 -1.78 -1.67
C SER A 198 -1.16 -2.06 -0.89
N GLY A 199 -1.13 -3.01 0.04
CA GLY A 199 -2.26 -3.28 0.93
C GLY A 199 -2.64 -2.07 1.78
N ARG A 200 -1.65 -1.33 2.28
CA ARG A 200 -1.84 -0.09 3.03
C ARG A 200 -2.44 1.01 2.15
N ILE A 201 -1.94 1.20 0.93
CA ILE A 201 -2.46 2.18 -0.04
C ILE A 201 -3.93 1.90 -0.38
N PHE A 202 -4.29 0.63 -0.64
CA PHE A 202 -5.68 0.26 -0.92
C PHE A 202 -6.64 0.54 0.23
N GLY A 203 -6.20 0.31 1.46
CA GLY A 203 -7.02 0.51 2.66
C GLY A 203 -7.03 1.93 3.20
N GLU A 204 -6.21 2.84 2.63
CA GLU A 204 -6.08 4.19 3.16
C GLU A 204 -7.30 5.06 2.78
N ALA A 205 -7.95 5.62 3.80
CA ALA A 205 -9.04 6.56 3.64
C ALA A 205 -8.70 7.94 4.20
N ALA A 206 -8.13 7.98 5.41
CA ALA A 206 -7.97 9.21 6.17
C ALA A 206 -7.11 10.27 5.46
N ALA A 207 -5.98 9.87 4.88
CA ALA A 207 -5.14 10.79 4.11
C ALA A 207 -5.82 11.22 2.80
N LEU A 208 -6.58 10.32 2.15
CA LEU A 208 -7.18 10.56 0.85
C LEU A 208 -8.41 11.47 0.90
N ILE A 209 -9.15 11.47 2.00
CA ILE A 209 -10.27 12.40 2.23
C ILE A 209 -9.79 13.86 2.06
N TYR A 210 -8.59 14.16 2.52
CA TYR A 210 -8.01 15.51 2.46
C TYR A 210 -7.22 15.79 1.18
N THR A 211 -6.92 14.80 0.35
CA THR A 211 -6.01 14.99 -0.79
C THR A 211 -6.60 14.58 -2.13
N ALA A 212 -7.14 13.36 -2.26
CA ALA A 212 -7.79 12.90 -3.48
C ALA A 212 -9.26 13.33 -3.58
N GLY A 213 -9.89 13.61 -2.44
CA GLY A 213 -11.27 14.05 -2.33
C GLY A 213 -12.27 12.91 -2.13
N GLN A 214 -13.53 13.31 -1.95
CA GLN A 214 -14.66 12.42 -1.63
C GLN A 214 -15.70 12.36 -2.76
N SER A 215 -15.32 12.77 -3.96
CA SER A 215 -16.21 12.81 -5.11
C SER A 215 -15.70 11.90 -6.22
N ALA A 216 -16.62 11.20 -6.87
CA ALA A 216 -16.34 10.36 -8.03
C ALA A 216 -17.08 10.92 -9.25
N PRO A 217 -16.48 11.89 -9.97
CA PRO A 217 -17.08 12.44 -11.18
C PRO A 217 -17.32 11.35 -12.23
N ALA A 218 -18.35 11.53 -13.05
CA ALA A 218 -18.62 10.62 -14.15
C ALA A 218 -17.45 10.63 -15.15
N LEU A 219 -16.97 9.45 -15.52
CA LEU A 219 -15.85 9.29 -16.46
C LEU A 219 -16.39 9.11 -17.88
N ASP A 220 -15.76 9.77 -18.82
CA ASP A 220 -15.92 9.55 -20.25
C ASP A 220 -14.79 8.67 -20.79
N TRP A 221 -15.07 7.40 -20.98
CA TRP A 221 -14.11 6.39 -21.43
C TRP A 221 -13.62 6.59 -22.88
N SER A 222 -14.24 7.50 -23.62
CA SER A 222 -13.77 7.90 -24.97
C SER A 222 -12.76 9.03 -24.91
N ASN A 223 -12.69 9.76 -23.80
CA ASN A 223 -11.81 10.91 -23.61
C ASN A 223 -10.46 10.50 -23.00
N TRP A 224 -9.40 10.48 -23.80
CA TRP A 224 -8.02 10.13 -23.35
C TRP A 224 -7.14 11.35 -23.08
N ASN A 225 -7.72 12.55 -22.94
CA ASN A 225 -6.96 13.75 -22.61
C ASN A 225 -6.61 13.77 -21.12
N ILE A 226 -5.32 13.66 -20.76
CA ILE A 226 -4.83 13.62 -19.39
C ILE A 226 -5.16 14.89 -18.56
N LEU A 227 -5.40 16.01 -19.21
CA LEU A 227 -5.75 17.29 -18.56
C LEU A 227 -7.27 17.45 -18.35
N SER A 228 -8.09 16.58 -18.95
CA SER A 228 -9.55 16.65 -18.81
C SER A 228 -10.00 15.95 -17.53
N VAL A 229 -10.79 16.63 -16.72
CA VAL A 229 -11.34 16.08 -15.46
C VAL A 229 -12.32 14.92 -15.68
N THR A 230 -12.85 14.72 -16.88
CA THR A 230 -13.72 13.60 -17.23
C THR A 230 -12.94 12.39 -17.75
N SER A 231 -11.66 12.56 -18.06
CA SER A 231 -10.83 11.48 -18.60
C SER A 231 -10.50 10.43 -17.54
N PRO A 232 -10.61 9.13 -17.82
CA PRO A 232 -10.24 8.07 -16.90
C PRO A 232 -8.76 8.14 -16.50
N ILE A 233 -7.86 8.51 -17.43
CA ILE A 233 -6.40 8.57 -17.17
C ILE A 233 -5.93 9.90 -16.59
N SER A 234 -6.82 10.87 -16.35
CA SER A 234 -6.43 12.15 -15.76
C SER A 234 -6.01 11.99 -14.30
N ILE A 235 -4.79 12.45 -13.99
CA ILE A 235 -4.27 12.51 -12.62
C ILE A 235 -4.73 13.77 -11.85
N PHE A 236 -5.32 14.75 -12.57
CA PHE A 236 -5.77 16.03 -11.99
C PHE A 236 -7.26 16.04 -11.62
N ARG A 237 -7.96 14.92 -11.77
CA ARG A 237 -9.37 14.79 -11.36
C ARG A 237 -9.49 14.32 -9.92
N GLN A 238 -10.61 14.64 -9.29
CA GLN A 238 -10.98 14.04 -7.99
C GLN A 238 -11.20 12.53 -8.13
N ALA A 239 -10.89 11.83 -7.06
CA ALA A 239 -11.01 10.38 -7.04
C ALA A 239 -11.38 9.85 -5.66
N GLU A 240 -12.67 9.68 -5.42
CA GLU A 240 -13.16 8.87 -4.32
C GLU A 240 -12.67 7.42 -4.51
N THR A 241 -11.87 6.92 -3.57
CA THR A 241 -11.44 5.51 -3.55
C THR A 241 -12.46 4.64 -2.83
N LEU A 242 -12.33 3.31 -2.96
CA LEU A 242 -13.24 2.39 -2.29
C LEU A 242 -13.18 2.50 -0.76
N ALA A 243 -11.98 2.73 -0.19
CA ALA A 243 -11.82 2.94 1.25
C ALA A 243 -12.48 4.25 1.72
N VAL A 244 -12.34 5.34 0.94
CA VAL A 244 -13.01 6.62 1.20
C VAL A 244 -14.54 6.46 1.08
N HIS A 245 -15.00 5.71 0.08
CA HIS A 245 -16.43 5.43 -0.12
C HIS A 245 -17.04 4.68 1.07
N ILE A 246 -16.40 3.64 1.56
CA ILE A 246 -16.84 2.92 2.76
C ILE A 246 -16.95 3.87 3.96
N TRP A 247 -15.95 4.72 4.17
CA TRP A 247 -15.97 5.71 5.24
C TRP A 247 -17.12 6.70 5.06
N LYS A 248 -17.28 7.26 3.86
CA LYS A 248 -18.31 8.25 3.53
C LYS A 248 -19.73 7.71 3.74
N VAL A 249 -20.03 6.53 3.20
CA VAL A 249 -21.34 5.89 3.33
C VAL A 249 -21.71 5.64 4.79
N ASN A 250 -20.74 5.26 5.62
CA ASN A 250 -20.98 5.02 7.05
C ASN A 250 -21.08 6.31 7.88
N SER A 251 -20.35 7.37 7.50
CA SER A 251 -20.30 8.61 8.28
C SER A 251 -21.41 9.61 7.92
N GLU A 252 -21.79 9.68 6.66
CA GLU A 252 -22.80 10.63 6.20
C GLU A 252 -24.23 10.12 6.37
N GLY A 253 -24.45 8.80 6.28
CA GLY A 253 -25.76 8.17 6.50
C GLY A 253 -26.87 8.61 5.52
N THR A 254 -26.48 9.16 4.35
CA THR A 254 -27.41 9.74 3.38
C THR A 254 -28.06 8.71 2.45
N ILE A 255 -27.46 7.54 2.31
CA ILE A 255 -27.92 6.48 1.40
C ILE A 255 -28.86 5.53 2.17
N PRO A 256 -30.09 5.26 1.66
CA PRO A 256 -31.06 4.41 2.36
C PRO A 256 -30.57 2.99 2.66
N ASP A 257 -29.78 2.40 1.76
CA ASP A 257 -29.16 1.07 1.88
C ASP A 257 -27.66 1.13 2.20
N GLY A 258 -27.21 2.20 2.85
CA GLY A 258 -25.79 2.46 3.13
C GLY A 258 -25.07 1.32 3.84
N THR A 259 -25.72 0.64 4.78
CA THR A 259 -25.14 -0.53 5.47
C THR A 259 -24.86 -1.70 4.51
N ILE A 260 -25.71 -1.91 3.50
CA ILE A 260 -25.57 -2.95 2.48
C ILE A 260 -24.42 -2.58 1.54
N VAL A 261 -24.42 -1.34 1.03
CA VAL A 261 -23.38 -0.81 0.15
C VAL A 261 -22.01 -0.84 0.84
N SER A 262 -21.95 -0.42 2.09
CA SER A 262 -20.70 -0.44 2.88
C SER A 262 -20.19 -1.86 3.12
N ALA A 263 -21.06 -2.81 3.49
CA ALA A 263 -20.69 -4.20 3.71
C ALA A 263 -20.17 -4.87 2.41
N GLY A 264 -20.89 -4.66 1.28
CA GLY A 264 -20.45 -5.12 -0.04
C GLY A 264 -19.11 -4.52 -0.45
N SER A 265 -18.95 -3.21 -0.29
CA SER A 265 -17.70 -2.49 -0.59
C SER A 265 -16.51 -2.99 0.24
N ALA A 266 -16.72 -3.22 1.54
CA ALA A 266 -15.70 -3.74 2.44
C ALA A 266 -15.28 -5.16 2.05
N ALA A 267 -16.22 -6.04 1.68
CA ALA A 267 -15.92 -7.37 1.22
C ALA A 267 -15.14 -7.35 -0.11
N VAL A 268 -15.53 -6.50 -1.06
CA VAL A 268 -14.80 -6.32 -2.33
C VAL A 268 -13.39 -5.81 -2.07
N LEU A 269 -13.21 -4.79 -1.22
CA LEU A 269 -11.90 -4.26 -0.86
C LEU A 269 -11.00 -5.34 -0.27
N LEU A 270 -11.53 -6.13 0.69
CA LEU A 270 -10.80 -7.22 1.32
C LEU A 270 -10.38 -8.30 0.32
N ILE A 271 -11.31 -8.75 -0.54
CA ILE A 271 -11.04 -9.75 -1.58
C ILE A 271 -9.97 -9.22 -2.54
N PHE A 272 -10.07 -7.96 -2.95
CA PHE A 272 -9.12 -7.34 -3.86
C PHE A 272 -7.70 -7.29 -3.26
N ILE A 273 -7.58 -6.87 -1.99
CA ILE A 273 -6.31 -6.88 -1.26
C ILE A 273 -5.73 -8.30 -1.18
N LEU A 274 -6.54 -9.30 -0.88
CA LEU A 274 -6.09 -10.69 -0.79
C LEU A 274 -5.60 -11.22 -2.15
N ILE A 275 -6.37 -11.00 -3.22
CA ILE A 275 -6.00 -11.42 -4.59
C ILE A 275 -4.73 -10.72 -5.03
N PHE A 276 -4.63 -9.40 -4.82
CA PHE A 276 -3.45 -8.61 -5.16
C PHE A 276 -2.22 -9.11 -4.42
N ASN A 277 -2.31 -9.29 -3.10
CA ASN A 277 -1.20 -9.77 -2.27
C ASN A 277 -0.73 -11.17 -2.69
N PHE A 278 -1.67 -12.08 -2.96
CA PHE A 278 -1.34 -13.43 -3.42
C PHE A 278 -0.67 -13.41 -4.81
N GLY A 279 -1.25 -12.64 -5.75
CA GLY A 279 -0.71 -12.49 -7.10
C GLY A 279 0.69 -11.87 -7.11
N ALA A 280 0.87 -10.79 -6.38
CA ALA A 280 2.14 -10.07 -6.30
C ALA A 280 3.24 -10.91 -5.63
N ARG A 281 2.93 -11.66 -4.56
CA ARG A 281 3.88 -12.61 -3.94
C ARG A 281 4.27 -13.75 -4.89
N LYS A 282 3.31 -14.31 -5.62
CA LYS A 282 3.57 -15.36 -6.60
C LYS A 282 4.47 -14.85 -7.74
N LEU A 283 4.18 -13.64 -8.24
CA LEU A 283 5.00 -13.00 -9.26
C LEU A 283 6.42 -12.71 -8.75
N GLY A 284 6.56 -12.17 -7.53
CA GLY A 284 7.87 -11.91 -6.92
C GLY A 284 8.68 -13.18 -6.72
N SER A 285 8.08 -14.26 -6.26
CA SER A 285 8.75 -15.57 -6.13
C SER A 285 9.17 -16.15 -7.49
N TYR A 286 8.36 -15.98 -8.53
CA TYR A 286 8.70 -16.39 -9.88
C TYR A 286 9.88 -15.60 -10.45
N LEU A 287 9.85 -14.27 -10.30
CA LEU A 287 10.93 -13.39 -10.77
C LEU A 287 12.24 -13.69 -10.03
N HIS A 288 12.20 -13.86 -8.70
CA HIS A 288 13.37 -14.23 -7.90
C HIS A 288 14.00 -15.53 -8.41
N LYS A 289 13.20 -16.60 -8.57
CA LYS A 289 13.69 -17.88 -9.10
C LYS A 289 14.32 -17.74 -10.49
N LYS A 290 13.75 -16.92 -11.36
CA LYS A 290 14.27 -16.71 -12.71
C LYS A 290 15.59 -15.94 -12.72
N LEU A 291 15.79 -15.01 -11.79
CA LEU A 291 16.98 -14.16 -11.72
C LEU A 291 18.13 -14.81 -10.93
N THR A 292 17.81 -15.71 -9.98
CA THR A 292 18.83 -16.39 -9.15
C THR A 292 19.17 -17.80 -9.63
N ALA A 293 18.36 -18.40 -10.50
CA ALA A 293 18.59 -19.73 -11.07
C ALA A 293 19.32 -19.68 -12.45
N ALA A 294 19.67 -18.50 -12.93
CA ALA A 294 20.50 -18.29 -14.11
C ALA A 294 21.93 -17.93 -13.69
#